data_298602cf0ce86119394eb8b2f93a595f
#
_entry.id   298602cf0ce86119394eb8b2f93a595f
#
_cell.length_a   1.000
_cell.length_b   1.000
_cell.length_c   1.000
_cell.angle_alpha   90.00
_cell.angle_beta   90.00
_cell.angle_gamma   90.00
#
_symmetry.space_group_name_H-M   'P 1'
#
loop_
_entity.id
_entity.type
_entity.pdbx_description
1 polymer ?
#
loop_
_entity_poly.entity_id
_entity_poly.type
_entity_poly.pdbx_seq_one_letter_code
_entity_poly.pdbx_strand_id
1 'polypeptide(L)'
;HDMGVIAETADRVMVMYGGRVLETGLVRQVLQNPRHRYTRALMAAIPSVTRRQHRLPVPGVATSSSEMDDGNVPQSLSVVDDGASQWQAQPPMAVESASAADQSEEADAGTPLLAVENLSRRFDLSSGWLQRLLSREPRRILQAVDNVGFTITRGRTFGLVGESGSGKSTVARMVAGLLKPDSGRIAFEGVDRWSRDAARLPTEQRLALRRRCQMIFQDPYASLNPRWRVARLIAEPLYVLGLATDRDEIEARVIDMLRHVRMSPDDARKYPHQFSGGQRQRIAIARALISQPDFIICDEPTSALDVSVQAQVLNLMRDLQDEY
;
A
#
# COMPACT_ATOMS: atom_id res chain seq x y z
N HIS A 1 -4.22 -6.69 -4.42
CA HIS A 1 -4.85 -7.64 -5.34
C HIS A 1 -6.13 -8.27 -4.79
N ASP A 2 -6.30 -8.36 -3.47
CA ASP A 2 -7.50 -8.93 -2.87
C ASP A 2 -8.52 -7.83 -2.56
N MET A 3 -9.50 -7.69 -3.44
CA MET A 3 -10.58 -6.70 -3.28
C MET A 3 -11.52 -7.04 -2.14
N GLY A 4 -11.67 -8.33 -1.79
CA GLY A 4 -12.46 -8.76 -0.63
C GLY A 4 -11.86 -8.20 0.66
N VAL A 5 -10.55 -8.30 0.80
CA VAL A 5 -9.81 -7.73 1.96
C VAL A 5 -10.01 -6.21 2.05
N ILE A 6 -9.88 -5.51 0.92
CA ILE A 6 -10.06 -4.04 0.88
C ILE A 6 -11.50 -3.66 1.24
N ALA A 7 -12.49 -4.42 0.73
CA ALA A 7 -13.91 -4.18 1.01
C ALA A 7 -14.25 -4.28 2.51
N GLU A 8 -13.55 -5.16 3.23
CA GLU A 8 -13.79 -5.39 4.66
C GLU A 8 -12.95 -4.50 5.59
N THR A 9 -11.77 -4.04 5.13
CA THR A 9 -10.81 -3.37 6.03
C THR A 9 -10.66 -1.88 5.78
N ALA A 10 -10.98 -1.38 4.58
CA ALA A 10 -10.77 0.02 4.23
C ALA A 10 -12.05 0.85 4.38
N ASP A 11 -11.92 2.09 4.86
CA ASP A 11 -12.99 3.08 4.86
C ASP A 11 -13.08 3.78 3.50
N ARG A 12 -11.94 4.15 2.94
CA ARG A 12 -11.81 4.78 1.62
C ARG A 12 -10.84 4.01 0.74
N VAL A 13 -11.04 4.10 -0.56
CA VAL A 13 -10.21 3.43 -1.55
C VAL A 13 -9.81 4.39 -2.66
N MET A 14 -8.59 4.20 -3.15
CA MET A 14 -8.04 4.89 -4.32
C MET A 14 -7.60 3.86 -5.34
N VAL A 15 -8.11 3.98 -6.57
CA VAL A 15 -7.76 3.12 -7.69
C VAL A 15 -6.68 3.77 -8.52
N MET A 16 -5.57 3.07 -8.71
CA MET A 16 -4.41 3.54 -9.47
C MET A 16 -4.16 2.68 -10.72
N TYR A 17 -3.74 3.35 -11.79
CA TYR A 17 -3.25 2.71 -13.02
C TYR A 17 -2.13 3.56 -13.64
N GLY A 18 -1.03 2.93 -14.06
CA GLY A 18 0.08 3.62 -14.71
C GLY A 18 0.66 4.81 -13.91
N GLY A 19 0.68 4.70 -12.57
CA GLY A 19 1.16 5.75 -11.67
C GLY A 19 0.18 6.89 -11.39
N ARG A 20 -1.03 6.86 -11.97
CA ARG A 20 -2.05 7.91 -11.82
C ARG A 20 -3.25 7.42 -11.03
N VAL A 21 -3.93 8.33 -10.36
CA VAL A 21 -5.21 8.08 -9.71
C VAL A 21 -6.31 8.16 -10.75
N LEU A 22 -7.15 7.13 -10.82
CA LEU A 22 -8.31 7.07 -11.73
C LEU A 22 -9.63 7.30 -11.01
N GLU A 23 -9.76 6.82 -9.78
CA GLU A 23 -10.96 6.94 -8.98
C GLU A 23 -10.61 6.90 -7.49
N THR A 24 -11.32 7.69 -6.66
CA THR A 24 -11.21 7.66 -5.20
C THR A 24 -12.59 7.91 -4.58
N GLY A 25 -12.83 7.33 -3.41
CA GLY A 25 -14.10 7.50 -2.69
C GLY A 25 -14.23 6.53 -1.52
N LEU A 26 -15.43 6.50 -0.93
CA LEU A 26 -15.78 5.48 0.07
C LEU A 26 -15.71 4.08 -0.54
N VAL A 27 -15.22 3.11 0.22
CA VAL A 27 -15.01 1.75 -0.28
C VAL A 27 -16.28 1.15 -0.88
N ARG A 28 -17.44 1.31 -0.21
CA ARG A 28 -18.73 0.81 -0.71
C ARG A 28 -19.12 1.44 -2.04
N GLN A 29 -18.91 2.75 -2.18
CA GLN A 29 -19.27 3.48 -3.39
C GLN A 29 -18.41 3.03 -4.58
N VAL A 30 -17.10 2.98 -4.43
CA VAL A 30 -16.17 2.62 -5.51
C VAL A 30 -16.28 1.15 -5.90
N LEU A 31 -16.52 0.24 -4.93
CA LEU A 31 -16.63 -1.19 -5.23
C LEU A 31 -18.00 -1.59 -5.75
N GLN A 32 -19.11 -0.99 -5.27
CA GLN A 32 -20.46 -1.35 -5.70
C GLN A 32 -20.96 -0.56 -6.91
N ASN A 33 -20.52 0.70 -7.05
CA ASN A 33 -20.94 1.57 -8.13
C ASN A 33 -19.77 2.37 -8.73
N PRO A 34 -18.79 1.69 -9.33
CA PRO A 34 -17.60 2.32 -9.89
C PRO A 34 -17.95 3.26 -11.04
N ARG A 35 -17.43 4.49 -11.00
CA ARG A 35 -17.65 5.51 -12.02
C ARG A 35 -16.68 5.37 -13.19
N HIS A 36 -15.40 5.10 -12.90
CA HIS A 36 -14.37 5.01 -13.92
C HIS A 36 -14.42 3.67 -14.65
N ARG A 37 -14.30 3.68 -15.98
CA ARG A 37 -14.34 2.46 -16.82
C ARG A 37 -13.30 1.41 -16.43
N TYR A 38 -12.09 1.81 -16.04
CA TYR A 38 -11.06 0.90 -15.57
C TYR A 38 -11.46 0.23 -14.26
N THR A 39 -12.01 0.97 -13.30
CA THR A 39 -12.51 0.42 -12.03
C THR A 39 -13.61 -0.62 -12.30
N ARG A 40 -14.51 -0.34 -13.23
CA ARG A 40 -15.55 -1.31 -13.66
C ARG A 40 -14.94 -2.58 -14.26
N ALA A 41 -13.94 -2.45 -15.14
CA ALA A 41 -13.24 -3.59 -15.73
C ALA A 41 -12.47 -4.38 -14.65
N LEU A 42 -11.81 -3.69 -13.72
CA LEU A 42 -11.10 -4.31 -12.59
C LEU A 42 -12.05 -5.09 -11.68
N MET A 43 -13.24 -4.53 -11.36
CA MET A 43 -14.26 -5.23 -10.57
C MET A 43 -14.84 -6.42 -11.31
N ALA A 44 -15.08 -6.30 -12.63
CA ALA A 44 -15.57 -7.40 -13.47
C ALA A 44 -14.56 -8.56 -13.62
N ALA A 45 -13.27 -8.28 -13.49
CA ALA A 45 -12.22 -9.30 -13.54
C ALA A 45 -12.10 -10.13 -12.25
N ILE A 46 -12.76 -9.73 -11.15
CA ILE A 46 -12.76 -10.47 -9.90
C ILE A 46 -13.64 -11.72 -10.08
N PRO A 47 -13.11 -12.94 -9.86
CA PRO A 47 -13.89 -14.16 -9.94
C PRO A 47 -15.03 -14.15 -8.90
N SER A 48 -16.28 -14.13 -9.36
CA SER A 48 -17.43 -14.30 -8.46
C SER A 48 -17.72 -15.78 -8.25
N VAL A 49 -17.85 -16.21 -7.00
CA VAL A 49 -18.16 -17.61 -6.64
C VAL A 49 -19.53 -18.05 -7.19
N THR A 50 -20.42 -17.11 -7.52
CA THR A 50 -21.80 -17.34 -7.94
C THR A 50 -22.00 -17.44 -9.46
N ARG A 51 -21.01 -17.08 -10.29
CA ARG A 51 -21.12 -17.15 -11.75
C ARG A 51 -19.92 -17.85 -12.37
N ARG A 52 -20.12 -19.04 -12.94
CA ARG A 52 -19.13 -19.65 -13.85
C ARG A 52 -19.06 -18.81 -15.12
N GLN A 53 -18.00 -18.02 -15.27
CA GLN A 53 -17.69 -17.34 -16.52
C GLN A 53 -16.70 -18.18 -17.33
N HIS A 54 -16.99 -18.42 -18.61
CA HIS A 54 -16.14 -19.20 -19.51
C HIS A 54 -14.80 -18.48 -19.80
N ARG A 55 -14.77 -17.14 -19.72
CA ARG A 55 -13.58 -16.29 -19.79
C ARG A 55 -13.74 -15.10 -18.85
N LEU A 56 -12.69 -14.79 -18.13
CA LEU A 56 -12.63 -13.59 -17.29
C LEU A 56 -12.27 -12.38 -18.16
N PRO A 57 -12.93 -11.21 -17.98
CA PRO A 57 -12.56 -9.99 -18.68
C PRO A 57 -11.16 -9.54 -18.26
N VAL A 58 -10.34 -9.13 -19.21
CA VAL A 58 -8.99 -8.62 -18.97
C VAL A 58 -9.07 -7.09 -18.91
N PRO A 59 -8.73 -6.45 -17.79
CA PRO A 59 -8.67 -5.00 -17.69
C PRO A 59 -7.67 -4.44 -18.72
N GLY A 60 -8.06 -3.39 -19.46
CA GLY A 60 -7.19 -2.76 -20.47
C GLY A 60 -7.41 -3.25 -21.91
N VAL A 61 -8.16 -4.32 -22.14
CA VAL A 61 -8.57 -4.74 -23.49
C VAL A 61 -9.98 -4.23 -23.76
N ALA A 62 -10.17 -3.40 -24.78
CA ALA A 62 -11.48 -2.96 -25.22
C ALA A 62 -12.25 -4.16 -25.80
N THR A 63 -13.18 -4.71 -25.02
CA THR A 63 -14.21 -5.57 -25.59
C THR A 63 -15.23 -4.66 -26.24
N SER A 64 -15.31 -4.67 -27.57
CA SER A 64 -16.41 -4.07 -28.31
C SER A 64 -17.69 -4.80 -27.90
N SER A 65 -18.42 -4.23 -26.94
CA SER A 65 -19.78 -4.67 -26.61
C SER A 65 -20.76 -4.05 -27.57
N SER A 66 -20.82 -4.59 -28.76
CA SER A 66 -22.01 -4.52 -29.59
C SER A 66 -22.23 -5.93 -30.13
N GLU A 67 -23.46 -6.42 -29.88
CA GLU A 67 -23.99 -7.67 -30.35
C GLU A 67 -23.81 -8.89 -29.45
N MET A 68 -24.72 -9.00 -28.46
CA MET A 68 -25.29 -10.27 -28.09
C MET A 68 -26.35 -10.57 -29.17
N ASP A 69 -25.99 -11.33 -30.17
CA ASP A 69 -26.90 -12.17 -30.90
C ASP A 69 -26.18 -13.43 -31.40
N ASP A 70 -26.96 -14.51 -31.36
CA ASP A 70 -26.71 -15.89 -31.67
C ASP A 70 -25.47 -16.31 -32.50
N GLY A 71 -24.65 -17.15 -31.90
CA GLY A 71 -24.23 -18.39 -32.56
C GLY A 71 -23.11 -18.30 -33.61
N ASN A 72 -22.14 -17.40 -33.58
CA ASN A 72 -20.97 -17.54 -34.45
C ASN A 72 -19.68 -17.09 -33.74
N VAL A 73 -18.73 -18.01 -33.57
CA VAL A 73 -17.40 -17.76 -32.96
C VAL A 73 -16.49 -17.23 -34.05
N PRO A 74 -16.00 -15.97 -34.03
CA PRO A 74 -14.95 -15.53 -34.91
C PRO A 74 -13.61 -16.10 -34.45
N GLN A 75 -13.01 -16.96 -35.26
CA GLN A 75 -11.60 -17.30 -35.21
C GLN A 75 -10.81 -16.09 -35.72
N SER A 76 -10.17 -15.36 -34.85
CA SER A 76 -8.90 -14.63 -35.03
C SER A 76 -8.81 -13.47 -34.01
N LEU A 77 -8.18 -13.73 -32.88
CA LEU A 77 -7.68 -12.68 -32.01
C LEU A 77 -6.24 -12.35 -32.47
N SER A 78 -6.12 -11.33 -33.30
CA SER A 78 -4.84 -10.64 -33.47
C SER A 78 -4.56 -9.86 -32.18
N VAL A 79 -3.44 -10.18 -31.52
CA VAL A 79 -2.90 -9.41 -30.40
C VAL A 79 -2.52 -8.04 -30.97
N VAL A 80 -3.31 -7.02 -30.63
CA VAL A 80 -2.92 -5.64 -30.88
C VAL A 80 -2.22 -5.17 -29.60
N ASP A 81 -0.91 -5.02 -29.75
CA ASP A 81 0.04 -4.51 -28.75
C ASP A 81 -0.10 -2.99 -28.64
N ASP A 82 -1.19 -2.48 -28.05
CA ASP A 82 -1.37 -1.04 -27.79
C ASP A 82 -2.45 -0.71 -26.72
N GLY A 83 -2.78 -1.63 -25.82
CA GLY A 83 -3.79 -1.38 -24.78
C GLY A 83 -3.43 -0.27 -23.78
N ALA A 84 -2.16 0.07 -23.61
CA ALA A 84 -1.71 1.08 -22.68
C ALA A 84 -1.95 2.52 -23.17
N SER A 85 -1.92 2.75 -24.48
CA SER A 85 -2.09 4.10 -25.07
C SER A 85 -3.53 4.60 -25.03
N GLN A 86 -4.53 3.71 -25.08
CA GLN A 86 -5.94 4.12 -25.07
C GLN A 86 -6.43 4.65 -23.71
N TRP A 87 -5.81 4.22 -22.60
CA TRP A 87 -6.15 4.72 -21.26
C TRP A 87 -5.50 6.08 -20.93
N GLN A 88 -4.40 6.42 -21.62
CA GLN A 88 -3.68 7.68 -21.44
C GLN A 88 -4.30 8.87 -22.17
N ALA A 89 -5.17 8.63 -23.17
CA ALA A 89 -5.71 9.66 -24.05
C ALA A 89 -6.92 10.44 -23.49
N GLN A 90 -7.45 10.05 -22.32
CA GLN A 90 -8.47 10.86 -21.64
C GLN A 90 -7.80 11.74 -20.58
N PRO A 91 -8.04 13.07 -20.61
CA PRO A 91 -7.59 13.90 -19.51
C PRO A 91 -8.15 13.33 -18.21
N PRO A 92 -7.39 13.38 -17.09
CA PRO A 92 -7.92 13.00 -15.80
C PRO A 92 -9.24 13.77 -15.67
N MET A 93 -10.34 13.05 -15.43
CA MET A 93 -11.57 13.73 -15.02
C MET A 93 -11.13 14.60 -13.85
N ALA A 94 -11.31 15.90 -14.00
CA ALA A 94 -11.12 16.81 -12.90
C ALA A 94 -11.77 16.13 -11.71
N VAL A 95 -11.04 16.01 -10.60
CA VAL A 95 -11.60 15.50 -9.35
C VAL A 95 -12.74 16.43 -9.06
N GLU A 96 -13.94 16.08 -9.58
CA GLU A 96 -15.14 16.83 -9.27
C GLU A 96 -15.21 16.80 -7.75
N SER A 97 -15.12 17.98 -7.18
CA SER A 97 -15.29 18.22 -5.76
C SER A 97 -16.40 17.29 -5.26
N ALA A 98 -16.07 16.49 -4.25
CA ALA A 98 -16.95 15.52 -3.62
C ALA A 98 -18.40 16.00 -3.64
N SER A 99 -19.33 15.10 -4.02
CA SER A 99 -20.76 15.43 -4.03
C SER A 99 -21.17 15.90 -2.62
N ALA A 100 -22.22 16.72 -2.54
CA ALA A 100 -22.69 17.27 -1.27
C ALA A 100 -22.96 16.24 -0.16
N ALA A 101 -23.14 14.95 -0.52
CA ALA A 101 -23.25 13.84 0.42
C ALA A 101 -21.89 13.40 1.01
N ASP A 102 -20.78 13.56 0.27
CA ASP A 102 -19.40 13.31 0.76
C ASP A 102 -18.96 14.44 1.72
N GLN A 103 -19.51 15.67 1.53
CA GLN A 103 -19.16 16.84 2.35
C GLN A 103 -19.78 16.79 3.76
N SER A 104 -20.84 16.03 3.97
CA SER A 104 -21.49 15.93 5.30
C SER A 104 -20.71 15.02 6.29
N GLU A 105 -19.87 14.08 5.79
CA GLU A 105 -18.95 13.31 6.64
C GLU A 105 -17.58 13.97 6.79
N GLU A 106 -17.23 14.92 5.91
CA GLU A 106 -16.00 15.73 6.04
C GLU A 106 -16.13 16.85 7.12
N ALA A 107 -17.32 17.12 7.64
CA ALA A 107 -17.56 18.18 8.63
C ALA A 107 -16.98 17.90 10.03
N ASP A 108 -16.46 16.69 10.30
CA ASP A 108 -15.69 16.36 11.51
C ASP A 108 -14.16 16.30 11.23
N ALA A 109 -13.71 17.04 10.21
CA ALA A 109 -12.34 17.04 9.76
C ALA A 109 -11.42 17.86 10.67
N GLY A 110 -11.01 17.23 11.77
CA GLY A 110 -9.77 17.60 12.46
C GLY A 110 -8.59 17.60 11.48
N THR A 111 -7.47 18.20 11.83
CA THR A 111 -6.24 18.20 11.02
C THR A 111 -5.93 16.78 10.55
N PRO A 112 -5.74 16.52 9.23
CA PRO A 112 -5.48 15.18 8.74
C PRO A 112 -4.18 14.63 9.35
N LEU A 113 -4.17 13.35 9.72
CA LEU A 113 -2.97 12.67 10.20
C LEU A 113 -1.89 12.63 9.11
N LEU A 114 -2.28 12.31 7.88
CA LEU A 114 -1.41 12.30 6.70
C LEU A 114 -2.06 13.08 5.57
N ALA A 115 -1.30 14.00 4.98
CA ALA A 115 -1.65 14.71 3.75
C ALA A 115 -0.56 14.49 2.69
N VAL A 116 -0.97 14.05 1.52
CA VAL A 116 -0.12 13.83 0.35
C VAL A 116 -0.63 14.72 -0.78
N GLU A 117 0.25 15.56 -1.35
CA GLU A 117 -0.10 16.55 -2.35
C GLU A 117 0.83 16.46 -3.56
N ASN A 118 0.25 16.30 -4.75
CA ASN A 118 0.94 16.35 -6.05
C ASN A 118 2.20 15.46 -6.11
N LEU A 119 2.15 14.27 -5.50
CA LEU A 119 3.27 13.36 -5.37
C LEU A 119 3.65 12.76 -6.71
N SER A 120 4.91 12.90 -7.12
CA SER A 120 5.42 12.31 -8.36
C SER A 120 6.79 11.68 -8.19
N ARG A 121 7.02 10.59 -8.92
CA ARG A 121 8.30 9.87 -8.92
C ARG A 121 8.58 9.24 -10.27
N ARG A 122 9.81 9.44 -10.76
CA ARG A 122 10.37 8.86 -11.99
C ARG A 122 11.57 7.99 -11.66
N PHE A 123 11.74 6.92 -12.39
CA PHE A 123 12.93 6.08 -12.33
C PHE A 123 13.65 6.11 -13.70
N ASP A 124 14.94 6.36 -13.69
CA ASP A 124 15.78 6.22 -14.89
C ASP A 124 16.22 4.76 -14.99
N LEU A 125 15.65 4.04 -15.95
CA LEU A 125 15.96 2.63 -16.26
C LEU A 125 17.04 2.51 -17.33
N SER A 126 17.68 3.61 -17.70
CA SER A 126 18.70 3.63 -18.76
C SER A 126 19.94 2.87 -18.32
N SER A 127 20.62 2.25 -19.28
CA SER A 127 21.96 1.66 -19.10
C SER A 127 22.98 2.71 -18.62
N GLY A 128 24.07 2.26 -17.99
CA GLY A 128 25.12 3.14 -17.48
C GLY A 128 25.63 4.14 -18.52
N TRP A 129 26.09 5.31 -18.06
CA TRP A 129 26.50 6.43 -18.94
C TRP A 129 27.53 6.05 -20.02
N LEU A 130 28.49 5.15 -19.74
CA LEU A 130 29.48 4.64 -20.68
C LEU A 130 28.86 3.78 -21.79
N GLN A 131 27.90 2.91 -21.42
CA GLN A 131 27.22 2.03 -22.37
C GLN A 131 26.31 2.85 -23.31
N ARG A 132 25.69 3.92 -22.81
CA ARG A 132 24.87 4.85 -23.57
C ARG A 132 25.67 5.69 -24.55
N LEU A 133 26.90 6.05 -24.20
CA LEU A 133 27.80 6.77 -25.11
C LEU A 133 28.18 5.90 -26.32
N LEU A 134 28.29 4.57 -26.14
CA LEU A 134 28.61 3.60 -27.16
C LEU A 134 27.39 3.16 -27.99
N SER A 135 26.23 2.98 -27.37
CA SER A 135 25.01 2.41 -28.00
C SER A 135 24.02 3.44 -28.55
N ARG A 136 24.21 4.75 -28.27
CA ARG A 136 23.27 5.83 -28.63
C ARG A 136 21.80 5.57 -28.22
N GLU A 137 21.57 4.76 -27.20
CA GLU A 137 20.23 4.45 -26.73
C GLU A 137 19.54 5.67 -26.06
N PRO A 138 18.25 5.90 -26.35
CA PRO A 138 17.49 6.96 -25.69
C PRO A 138 17.31 6.69 -24.19
N ARG A 139 17.11 7.74 -23.41
CA ARG A 139 16.80 7.59 -21.99
C ARG A 139 15.46 6.87 -21.83
N ARG A 140 15.45 5.80 -21.01
CA ARG A 140 14.23 5.09 -20.61
C ARG A 140 13.82 5.58 -19.22
N ILE A 141 12.84 6.49 -19.18
CA ILE A 141 12.31 7.02 -17.92
C ILE A 141 10.95 6.37 -17.67
N LEU A 142 10.82 5.69 -16.53
CA LEU A 142 9.55 5.16 -16.04
C LEU A 142 8.90 6.17 -15.08
N GLN A 143 7.72 6.69 -15.44
CA GLN A 143 6.88 7.47 -14.54
C GLN A 143 6.13 6.51 -13.62
N ALA A 144 6.66 6.26 -12.42
CA ALA A 144 6.07 5.32 -11.48
C ALA A 144 4.90 5.90 -10.69
N VAL A 145 4.94 7.21 -10.41
CA VAL A 145 3.87 7.95 -9.72
C VAL A 145 3.78 9.34 -10.37
N ASP A 146 2.57 9.78 -10.69
CA ASP A 146 2.29 11.02 -11.39
C ASP A 146 1.13 11.79 -10.74
N ASN A 147 1.47 12.87 -10.05
CA ASN A 147 0.51 13.82 -9.46
C ASN A 147 -0.53 13.17 -8.53
N VAL A 148 -0.09 12.29 -7.61
CA VAL A 148 -0.97 11.59 -6.66
C VAL A 148 -1.19 12.44 -5.42
N GLY A 149 -2.45 12.60 -4.99
CA GLY A 149 -2.83 13.30 -3.77
C GLY A 149 -3.95 12.59 -3.03
N PHE A 150 -3.86 12.57 -1.70
CA PHE A 150 -4.89 12.03 -0.80
C PHE A 150 -4.64 12.48 0.64
N THR A 151 -5.66 12.35 1.48
CA THR A 151 -5.58 12.61 2.92
C THR A 151 -6.07 11.40 3.71
N ILE A 152 -5.51 11.20 4.90
CA ILE A 152 -5.93 10.16 5.84
C ILE A 152 -6.13 10.80 7.20
N THR A 153 -7.31 10.62 7.77
CA THR A 153 -7.65 11.06 9.12
C THR A 153 -7.26 10.00 10.16
N ARG A 154 -7.07 10.41 11.41
CA ARG A 154 -6.74 9.50 12.52
C ARG A 154 -7.84 8.44 12.70
N GLY A 155 -7.45 7.20 12.99
CA GLY A 155 -8.37 6.07 13.20
C GLY A 155 -9.02 5.52 11.92
N ARG A 156 -8.67 6.04 10.73
CA ARG A 156 -9.23 5.56 9.46
C ARG A 156 -8.25 4.72 8.67
N THR A 157 -8.77 3.73 7.95
CA THR A 157 -8.01 2.87 7.03
C THR A 157 -8.21 3.30 5.59
N PHE A 158 -7.10 3.52 4.88
CA PHE A 158 -7.10 3.94 3.47
C PHE A 158 -6.53 2.84 2.59
N GLY A 159 -7.32 2.34 1.65
CA GLY A 159 -6.94 1.28 0.71
C GLY A 159 -6.40 1.84 -0.60
N LEU A 160 -5.20 1.39 -1.01
CA LEU A 160 -4.59 1.71 -2.29
C LEU A 160 -4.70 0.51 -3.23
N VAL A 161 -5.42 0.64 -4.32
CA VAL A 161 -5.82 -0.44 -5.22
C VAL A 161 -5.30 -0.19 -6.63
N GLY A 162 -5.02 -1.25 -7.37
CA GLY A 162 -4.57 -1.21 -8.76
C GLY A 162 -3.78 -2.46 -9.13
N GLU A 163 -3.51 -2.65 -10.41
CA GLU A 163 -2.70 -3.76 -10.92
C GLU A 163 -1.25 -3.71 -10.44
N SER A 164 -0.52 -4.83 -10.61
CA SER A 164 0.91 -4.87 -10.37
C SER A 164 1.62 -3.83 -11.25
N GLY A 165 2.59 -3.09 -10.68
CA GLY A 165 3.26 -2.01 -11.41
C GLY A 165 2.51 -0.67 -11.48
N SER A 166 1.29 -0.54 -10.92
CA SER A 166 0.54 0.73 -10.93
C SER A 166 1.12 1.83 -10.03
N GLY A 167 2.17 1.55 -9.26
CA GLY A 167 2.86 2.53 -8.41
C GLY A 167 2.52 2.45 -6.92
N LYS A 168 1.65 1.54 -6.46
CA LYS A 168 1.21 1.41 -5.06
C LYS A 168 2.37 1.32 -4.06
N SER A 169 3.27 0.34 -4.25
CA SER A 169 4.43 0.16 -3.36
C SER A 169 5.40 1.35 -3.43
N THR A 170 5.45 2.06 -4.57
CA THR A 170 6.25 3.28 -4.70
C THR A 170 5.67 4.39 -3.84
N VAL A 171 4.35 4.61 -3.88
CA VAL A 171 3.65 5.56 -3.00
C VAL A 171 3.86 5.18 -1.54
N ALA A 172 3.62 3.91 -1.17
CA ALA A 172 3.81 3.40 0.19
C ALA A 172 5.22 3.68 0.73
N ARG A 173 6.26 3.41 -0.08
CA ARG A 173 7.67 3.67 0.29
C ARG A 173 8.00 5.15 0.39
N MET A 174 7.39 6.00 -0.43
CA MET A 174 7.54 7.46 -0.30
C MET A 174 6.91 7.97 0.99
N VAL A 175 5.69 7.51 1.31
CA VAL A 175 5.01 7.87 2.57
C VAL A 175 5.79 7.34 3.78
N ALA A 176 6.31 6.10 3.71
CA ALA A 176 7.18 5.54 4.75
C ALA A 176 8.50 6.30 4.95
N GLY A 177 8.89 7.11 4.00
CA GLY A 177 10.17 7.83 4.04
C GLY A 177 11.36 7.01 3.59
N LEU A 178 11.13 5.89 2.90
CA LEU A 178 12.17 5.03 2.34
C LEU A 178 12.60 5.47 0.94
N LEU A 179 11.72 6.18 0.25
CA LEU A 179 11.97 6.70 -1.09
C LEU A 179 11.62 8.18 -1.15
N LYS A 180 12.55 9.01 -1.65
CA LYS A 180 12.31 10.45 -1.81
C LYS A 180 11.47 10.69 -3.07
N PRO A 181 10.41 11.53 -3.02
CA PRO A 181 9.70 11.97 -4.21
C PRO A 181 10.54 12.93 -5.06
N ASP A 182 10.25 13.02 -6.36
CA ASP A 182 10.84 14.03 -7.25
C ASP A 182 10.13 15.37 -7.10
N SER A 183 8.81 15.34 -6.89
CA SER A 183 7.97 16.52 -6.59
C SER A 183 6.78 16.13 -5.71
N GLY A 184 6.12 17.14 -5.16
CA GLY A 184 5.00 16.98 -4.26
C GLY A 184 5.39 17.12 -2.79
N ARG A 185 4.39 16.98 -1.92
CA ARG A 185 4.50 17.16 -0.48
C ARG A 185 3.89 15.98 0.26
N ILE A 186 4.53 15.56 1.34
CA ILE A 186 4.00 14.59 2.30
C ILE A 186 4.10 15.23 3.68
N ALA A 187 2.96 15.53 4.28
CA ALA A 187 2.88 16.13 5.61
C ALA A 187 2.24 15.14 6.59
N PHE A 188 2.82 15.01 7.77
CA PHE A 188 2.32 14.23 8.88
C PHE A 188 1.93 15.19 10.01
N GLU A 189 0.62 15.28 10.32
CA GLU A 189 0.05 16.32 11.20
C GLU A 189 0.58 17.73 10.88
N GLY A 190 0.59 18.09 9.62
CA GLY A 190 1.08 19.39 9.14
C GLY A 190 2.60 19.54 9.04
N VAL A 191 3.39 18.59 9.57
CA VAL A 191 4.87 18.62 9.49
C VAL A 191 5.32 17.97 8.19
N ASP A 192 6.00 18.73 7.34
CA ASP A 192 6.52 18.24 6.06
C ASP A 192 7.62 17.20 6.25
N ARG A 193 7.41 16.00 5.68
CA ARG A 193 8.36 14.90 5.74
C ARG A 193 9.48 15.02 4.69
N TRP A 194 9.19 15.62 3.53
CA TRP A 194 10.08 15.65 2.36
C TRP A 194 10.25 17.03 1.71
N SER A 195 9.90 18.12 2.38
CA SER A 195 10.22 19.44 1.86
C SER A 195 11.75 19.62 1.73
N ARG A 196 12.21 20.59 0.94
CA ARG A 196 13.63 20.99 0.94
C ARG A 196 14.14 21.28 2.36
N ASP A 197 13.22 21.72 3.22
CA ASP A 197 13.50 22.01 4.63
C ASP A 197 13.50 20.76 5.50
N ALA A 198 12.82 19.66 5.11
CA ALA A 198 12.87 18.39 5.85
C ALA A 198 14.27 17.76 5.85
N ALA A 199 15.10 18.02 4.84
CA ALA A 199 16.51 17.63 4.85
C ALA A 199 17.33 18.41 5.91
N ARG A 200 16.82 19.55 6.36
CA ARG A 200 17.40 20.41 7.41
C ARG A 200 16.78 20.16 8.78
N LEU A 201 15.76 19.29 8.88
CA LEU A 201 15.19 18.94 10.18
C LEU A 201 16.27 18.35 11.10
N PRO A 202 16.32 18.77 12.36
CA PRO A 202 17.18 18.15 13.37
C PRO A 202 16.98 16.64 13.40
N THR A 203 18.04 15.92 13.75
CA THR A 203 18.02 14.44 13.81
C THR A 203 16.88 13.92 14.69
N GLU A 204 16.62 14.60 15.81
CA GLU A 204 15.53 14.26 16.73
C GLU A 204 14.16 14.33 16.08
N GLN A 205 13.85 15.38 15.31
CA GLN A 205 12.56 15.51 14.61
C GLN A 205 12.41 14.45 13.52
N ARG A 206 13.49 14.09 12.82
CA ARG A 206 13.46 12.99 11.85
C ARG A 206 13.21 11.64 12.51
N LEU A 207 13.82 11.40 13.67
CA LEU A 207 13.58 10.19 14.46
C LEU A 207 12.15 10.16 15.00
N ALA A 208 11.62 11.28 15.48
CA ALA A 208 10.23 11.39 15.92
C ALA A 208 9.24 11.02 14.80
N LEU A 209 9.43 11.52 13.57
CA LEU A 209 8.62 11.15 12.43
C LEU A 209 8.71 9.67 12.06
N ARG A 210 9.93 9.09 12.14
CA ARG A 210 10.13 7.64 11.89
C ARG A 210 9.47 6.78 12.96
N ARG A 211 9.50 7.21 14.21
CA ARG A 211 8.84 6.54 15.32
C ARG A 211 7.33 6.44 15.11
N ARG A 212 6.71 7.53 14.65
CA ARG A 212 5.27 7.67 14.50
C ARG A 212 4.72 6.97 13.26
N CYS A 213 5.55 6.62 12.28
CA CYS A 213 5.14 5.99 11.04
C CYS A 213 6.00 4.75 10.76
N GLN A 214 5.38 3.57 10.81
CA GLN A 214 6.04 2.29 10.60
C GLN A 214 5.48 1.57 9.36
N MET A 215 6.28 0.65 8.78
CA MET A 215 5.90 -0.09 7.58
C MET A 215 6.00 -1.59 7.81
N ILE A 216 4.96 -2.31 7.40
CA ILE A 216 4.91 -3.76 7.29
C ILE A 216 5.11 -4.09 5.82
N PHE A 217 6.18 -4.84 5.51
CA PHE A 217 6.57 -5.19 4.15
C PHE A 217 5.82 -6.41 3.64
N GLN A 218 5.72 -6.51 2.32
CA GLN A 218 5.04 -7.59 1.60
C GLN A 218 5.61 -8.99 1.92
N ASP A 219 6.93 -9.11 2.02
CA ASP A 219 7.61 -10.38 2.31
C ASP A 219 8.15 -10.40 3.74
N PRO A 220 7.50 -11.16 4.65
CA PRO A 220 8.00 -11.31 6.02
C PRO A 220 9.34 -12.07 6.08
N TYR A 221 9.66 -12.92 5.09
CA TYR A 221 10.95 -13.63 5.04
C TYR A 221 12.11 -12.67 4.78
N ALA A 222 11.96 -11.80 3.77
CA ALA A 222 13.00 -10.83 3.44
C ALA A 222 13.13 -9.73 4.48
N SER A 223 12.05 -9.45 5.24
CA SER A 223 12.03 -8.36 6.22
C SER A 223 12.65 -8.72 7.57
N LEU A 224 12.77 -10.02 7.90
CA LEU A 224 13.28 -10.50 9.18
C LEU A 224 14.70 -11.07 9.02
N ASN A 225 15.67 -10.60 9.81
CA ASN A 225 17.01 -11.16 9.80
C ASN A 225 16.97 -12.62 10.34
N PRO A 226 17.27 -13.65 9.52
CA PRO A 226 17.14 -15.05 9.93
C PRO A 226 18.12 -15.49 11.02
N ARG A 227 19.17 -14.71 11.27
CA ARG A 227 20.20 -14.98 12.27
C ARG A 227 19.87 -14.41 13.65
N TRP A 228 18.79 -13.61 13.76
CA TRP A 228 18.38 -13.01 15.02
C TRP A 228 17.22 -13.78 15.64
N ARG A 229 17.20 -13.85 16.97
CA ARG A 229 16.06 -14.35 17.71
C ARG A 229 14.88 -13.38 17.61
N VAL A 230 13.67 -13.87 17.76
CA VAL A 230 12.43 -13.08 17.69
C VAL A 230 12.45 -11.91 18.67
N ALA A 231 12.91 -12.13 19.91
CA ALA A 231 13.05 -11.04 20.89
C ALA A 231 13.87 -9.86 20.34
N ARG A 232 15.02 -10.16 19.71
CA ARG A 232 15.89 -9.12 19.14
C ARG A 232 15.26 -8.42 17.93
N LEU A 233 14.54 -9.17 17.10
CA LEU A 233 13.84 -8.62 15.94
C LEU A 233 12.75 -7.64 16.35
N ILE A 234 11.94 -8.01 17.35
CA ILE A 234 10.89 -7.14 17.87
C ILE A 234 11.46 -5.94 18.61
N ALA A 235 12.54 -6.13 19.40
CA ALA A 235 13.18 -5.06 20.15
C ALA A 235 13.97 -4.05 19.31
N GLU A 236 14.32 -4.40 18.05
CA GLU A 236 15.17 -3.55 17.19
C GLU A 236 14.71 -2.08 17.13
N PRO A 237 13.40 -1.77 16.90
CA PRO A 237 12.94 -0.39 16.88
C PRO A 237 13.15 0.36 18.21
N LEU A 238 13.05 -0.33 19.35
CA LEU A 238 13.27 0.31 20.66
C LEU A 238 14.70 0.83 20.77
N TYR A 239 15.69 0.06 20.32
CA TYR A 239 17.09 0.47 20.31
C TYR A 239 17.38 1.56 19.28
N VAL A 240 16.94 1.36 18.03
CA VAL A 240 17.25 2.26 16.90
C VAL A 240 16.60 3.63 17.07
N LEU A 241 15.40 3.68 17.65
CA LEU A 241 14.65 4.91 17.88
C LEU A 241 14.89 5.52 19.27
N GLY A 242 15.72 4.90 20.09
CA GLY A 242 16.05 5.40 21.42
C GLY A 242 14.86 5.41 22.40
N LEU A 243 13.96 4.42 22.30
CA LEU A 243 12.72 4.35 23.06
C LEU A 243 12.84 3.69 24.42
N ALA A 244 13.82 2.82 24.56
CA ALA A 244 14.19 2.15 25.80
C ALA A 244 15.66 1.77 25.76
N THR A 245 16.32 1.82 26.90
CA THR A 245 17.73 1.43 27.08
C THR A 245 17.89 0.34 28.13
N ASP A 246 16.95 0.27 29.06
CA ASP A 246 16.93 -0.76 30.09
C ASP A 246 16.54 -2.12 29.51
N ARG A 247 17.32 -3.15 29.86
CA ARG A 247 17.14 -4.49 29.30
C ARG A 247 15.86 -5.18 29.80
N ASP A 248 15.53 -4.99 31.06
CA ASP A 248 14.37 -5.63 31.67
C ASP A 248 13.07 -5.00 31.15
N GLU A 249 13.08 -3.66 30.95
CA GLU A 249 11.98 -2.94 30.30
C GLU A 249 11.77 -3.42 28.87
N ILE A 250 12.86 -3.56 28.07
CA ILE A 250 12.77 -4.05 26.69
C ILE A 250 12.23 -5.47 26.64
N GLU A 251 12.71 -6.37 27.52
CA GLU A 251 12.23 -7.75 27.57
C GLU A 251 10.73 -7.80 27.93
N ALA A 252 10.30 -7.02 28.91
CA ALA A 252 8.90 -6.93 29.31
C ALA A 252 8.01 -6.45 28.13
N ARG A 253 8.41 -5.37 27.44
CA ARG A 253 7.69 -4.85 26.27
C ARG A 253 7.62 -5.86 25.11
N VAL A 254 8.68 -6.63 24.86
CA VAL A 254 8.71 -7.67 23.83
C VAL A 254 7.76 -8.82 24.19
N ILE A 255 7.77 -9.28 25.44
CA ILE A 255 6.86 -10.33 25.92
C ILE A 255 5.41 -9.91 25.82
N ASP A 256 5.13 -8.68 26.21
CA ASP A 256 3.79 -8.11 26.12
C ASP A 256 3.33 -8.00 24.67
N MET A 257 4.17 -7.49 23.77
CA MET A 257 3.87 -7.39 22.34
C MET A 257 3.65 -8.76 21.69
N LEU A 258 4.39 -9.82 22.09
CA LEU A 258 4.13 -11.18 21.63
C LEU A 258 2.73 -11.66 22.00
N ARG A 259 2.24 -11.34 23.20
CA ARG A 259 0.87 -11.66 23.63
C ARG A 259 -0.17 -10.93 22.78
N HIS A 260 0.02 -9.63 22.51
CA HIS A 260 -0.87 -8.83 21.66
C HIS A 260 -0.99 -9.40 20.25
N VAL A 261 0.09 -9.91 19.66
CA VAL A 261 0.03 -10.60 18.37
C VAL A 261 -0.35 -12.08 18.46
N ARG A 262 -0.87 -12.54 19.63
CA ARG A 262 -1.35 -13.90 19.88
C ARG A 262 -0.25 -14.97 19.66
N MET A 263 0.95 -14.69 20.16
CA MET A 263 2.09 -15.58 20.19
C MET A 263 2.52 -15.92 21.62
N SER A 264 3.21 -17.03 21.82
CA SER A 264 3.73 -17.43 23.14
C SER A 264 4.94 -16.56 23.53
N PRO A 265 5.08 -16.17 24.83
CA PRO A 265 6.32 -15.61 25.36
C PRO A 265 7.57 -16.42 25.04
N ASP A 266 7.48 -17.76 25.04
CA ASP A 266 8.59 -18.66 24.74
C ASP A 266 9.10 -18.53 23.29
N ASP A 267 8.29 -17.99 22.40
CA ASP A 267 8.65 -17.71 21.01
C ASP A 267 9.75 -16.64 20.89
N ALA A 268 9.92 -15.81 21.91
CA ALA A 268 10.98 -14.82 22.01
C ALA A 268 12.39 -15.38 21.77
N ARG A 269 12.62 -16.64 22.20
CA ARG A 269 13.93 -17.31 22.12
C ARG A 269 14.20 -18.01 20.79
N LYS A 270 13.15 -18.21 19.96
CA LYS A 270 13.22 -18.93 18.69
C LYS A 270 13.73 -18.02 17.56
N TYR A 271 14.06 -18.65 16.43
CA TYR A 271 14.50 -17.98 15.21
C TYR A 271 13.37 -17.96 14.15
N PRO A 272 13.36 -17.00 13.20
CA PRO A 272 12.30 -16.87 12.19
C PRO A 272 12.03 -18.14 11.39
N HIS A 273 13.05 -18.92 11.07
CA HIS A 273 12.90 -20.16 10.28
C HIS A 273 12.10 -21.26 10.99
N GLN A 274 11.88 -21.15 12.31
CA GLN A 274 11.10 -22.10 13.11
C GLN A 274 9.59 -21.81 13.09
N PHE A 275 9.14 -20.79 12.34
CA PHE A 275 7.77 -20.34 12.31
C PHE A 275 7.12 -20.49 10.92
N SER A 276 5.79 -20.65 10.91
CA SER A 276 4.98 -20.59 9.68
C SER A 276 4.96 -19.18 9.08
N GLY A 277 4.50 -19.04 7.84
CA GLY A 277 4.35 -17.74 7.17
C GLY A 277 3.50 -16.76 7.99
N GLY A 278 2.34 -17.19 8.47
CA GLY A 278 1.45 -16.37 9.29
C GLY A 278 2.04 -15.98 10.65
N GLN A 279 2.81 -16.84 11.27
CA GLN A 279 3.52 -16.51 12.50
C GLN A 279 4.64 -15.49 12.27
N ARG A 280 5.38 -15.60 11.15
CA ARG A 280 6.38 -14.60 10.76
C ARG A 280 5.75 -13.24 10.47
N GLN A 281 4.57 -13.23 9.85
CA GLN A 281 3.81 -12.01 9.64
C GLN A 281 3.43 -11.36 10.97
N ARG A 282 2.99 -12.14 11.96
CA ARG A 282 2.71 -11.63 13.32
C ARG A 282 3.97 -11.05 13.99
N ILE A 283 5.15 -11.66 13.78
CA ILE A 283 6.42 -11.11 14.26
C ILE A 283 6.74 -9.77 13.57
N ALA A 284 6.51 -9.66 12.26
CA ALA A 284 6.71 -8.41 11.52
C ALA A 284 5.73 -7.31 11.99
N ILE A 285 4.49 -7.65 12.28
CA ILE A 285 3.49 -6.75 12.88
C ILE A 285 3.96 -6.32 14.27
N ALA A 286 4.37 -7.26 15.14
CA ALA A 286 4.88 -6.96 16.47
C ALA A 286 6.07 -5.99 16.44
N ARG A 287 7.01 -6.19 15.50
CA ARG A 287 8.15 -5.30 15.29
C ARG A 287 7.72 -3.88 14.90
N ALA A 288 6.71 -3.76 14.04
CA ALA A 288 6.21 -2.44 13.64
C ALA A 288 5.47 -1.73 14.78
N LEU A 289 4.72 -2.47 15.59
CA LEU A 289 3.87 -1.92 16.65
C LEU A 289 4.60 -1.58 17.96
N ILE A 290 5.75 -2.21 18.25
CA ILE A 290 6.44 -2.03 19.53
C ILE A 290 6.88 -0.59 19.79
N SER A 291 7.04 0.21 18.74
CA SER A 291 7.30 1.65 18.82
C SER A 291 6.06 2.49 19.07
N GLN A 292 4.86 1.88 19.15
CA GLN A 292 3.57 2.54 19.27
C GLN A 292 3.36 3.65 18.22
N PRO A 293 3.37 3.32 16.93
CA PRO A 293 3.24 4.31 15.88
C PRO A 293 1.81 4.84 15.77
N ASP A 294 1.66 6.09 15.34
CA ASP A 294 0.35 6.68 15.01
C ASP A 294 -0.17 6.22 13.65
N PHE A 295 0.73 5.75 12.76
CA PHE A 295 0.42 5.39 11.39
C PHE A 295 1.19 4.15 10.95
N ILE A 296 0.46 3.17 10.39
CA ILE A 296 1.05 1.95 9.83
C ILE A 296 0.76 1.88 8.34
N ILE A 297 1.82 1.62 7.57
CA ILE A 297 1.74 1.35 6.14
C ILE A 297 1.89 -0.15 5.93
N CYS A 298 0.93 -0.74 5.22
CA CYS A 298 0.95 -2.16 4.88
C CYS A 298 1.11 -2.32 3.37
N ASP A 299 2.24 -2.86 2.92
CA ASP A 299 2.48 -3.18 1.51
C ASP A 299 2.12 -4.66 1.29
N GLU A 300 0.89 -4.94 0.88
CA GLU A 300 0.33 -6.28 0.64
C GLU A 300 0.58 -7.28 1.79
N PRO A 301 0.17 -7.00 3.04
CA PRO A 301 0.62 -7.71 4.23
C PRO A 301 0.16 -9.17 4.31
N THR A 302 -0.70 -9.61 3.40
CA THR A 302 -1.29 -10.96 3.41
C THR A 302 -1.09 -11.72 2.10
N SER A 303 -0.48 -11.14 1.06
CA SER A 303 -0.38 -11.71 -0.28
C SER A 303 0.36 -13.07 -0.35
N ALA A 304 1.26 -13.33 0.59
CA ALA A 304 2.04 -14.58 0.68
C ALA A 304 1.43 -15.61 1.64
N LEU A 305 0.18 -15.42 2.11
CA LEU A 305 -0.46 -16.26 3.12
C LEU A 305 -1.68 -16.99 2.56
N ASP A 306 -1.98 -18.17 3.12
CA ASP A 306 -3.21 -18.90 2.84
C ASP A 306 -4.45 -18.10 3.30
N VAL A 307 -5.58 -18.27 2.62
CA VAL A 307 -6.82 -17.48 2.84
C VAL A 307 -7.27 -17.49 4.31
N SER A 308 -7.20 -18.64 4.99
CA SER A 308 -7.58 -18.75 6.40
C SER A 308 -6.65 -17.97 7.33
N VAL A 309 -5.35 -17.92 6.99
CA VAL A 309 -4.33 -17.17 7.74
C VAL A 309 -4.42 -15.69 7.46
N GLN A 310 -4.77 -15.30 6.22
CA GLN A 310 -5.04 -13.91 5.86
C GLN A 310 -6.12 -13.30 6.76
N ALA A 311 -7.28 -13.98 6.88
CA ALA A 311 -8.37 -13.53 7.73
C ALA A 311 -7.93 -13.33 9.19
N GLN A 312 -7.13 -14.26 9.73
CA GLN A 312 -6.61 -14.15 11.10
C GLN A 312 -5.68 -12.95 11.29
N VAL A 313 -4.80 -12.66 10.31
CA VAL A 313 -3.88 -11.52 10.36
C VAL A 313 -4.64 -10.20 10.23
N LEU A 314 -5.64 -10.13 9.35
CA LEU A 314 -6.46 -8.92 9.17
C LEU A 314 -7.30 -8.61 10.42
N ASN A 315 -7.93 -9.64 11.03
CA ASN A 315 -8.65 -9.46 12.28
C ASN A 315 -7.71 -9.01 13.41
N LEU A 316 -6.52 -9.59 13.49
CA LEU A 316 -5.51 -9.14 14.44
C LEU A 316 -5.15 -7.67 14.24
N MET A 317 -4.94 -7.23 12.98
CA MET A 317 -4.63 -5.82 12.69
C MET A 317 -5.78 -4.89 13.07
N ARG A 318 -7.02 -5.32 12.90
CA ARG A 318 -8.21 -4.57 13.31
C ARG A 318 -8.29 -4.44 14.83
N ASP A 319 -8.16 -5.55 15.56
CA ASP A 319 -8.14 -5.54 17.03
C ASP A 319 -7.07 -4.59 17.56
N LEU A 320 -5.86 -4.61 16.94
CA LEU A 320 -4.76 -3.73 17.31
C LEU A 320 -5.01 -2.26 16.93
N GLN A 321 -5.74 -2.00 15.84
CA GLN A 321 -6.16 -0.64 15.47
C GLN A 321 -7.15 -0.07 16.49
N ASP A 322 -8.11 -0.88 16.94
CA ASP A 322 -9.11 -0.48 17.93
C ASP A 322 -8.47 -0.24 19.31
N GLU A 323 -7.42 -1.02 19.65
CA GLU A 323 -6.71 -0.91 20.93
C GLU A 323 -5.76 0.30 20.97
N TYR A 324 -5.04 0.57 19.89
CA TYR A 324 -3.95 1.57 19.81
C TYR A 324 -4.34 2.82 19.03
#